data_b2e6d4a59a234a1edebc3dec6b747e4f
#
_entry.id   b2e6d4a59a234a1edebc3dec6b747e4f
#
_cell.length_a   1.000
_cell.length_b   1.000
_cell.length_c   1.000
_cell.angle_alpha   90.00
_cell.angle_beta   90.00
_cell.angle_gamma   90.00
#
_symmetry.space_group_name_H-M   'P 1'
#
loop_
_entity.id
_entity.type
_entity.pdbx_description
1 polymer ?
#
loop_
_entity_poly.entity_id
_entity_poly.type
_entity_poly.pdbx_seq_one_letter_code
_entity_poly.pdbx_strand_id
1 'polypeptide(L)'
;MNKLLVMILCVFSFTLVRAQSLDPIIYTNTLKKSKWIQVNKRLIGFDEVSKDDVYRLDTVFISFDNSKMHTMEHLNEENPITGQKIDEILKVDHTYYLTNEIPNNFERSKIGKTSSGKYIVLHNVSSRYSDDGHFVVWEATVNDNSKIELTLRKSHKRLDMLGRKLVIMKKE
;
A
#
# COMPACT_ATOMS: atom_id res chain seq x y z
N MET A 1 37.71 41.47 -16.94
CA MET A 1 37.46 40.07 -17.11
C MET A 1 37.12 39.50 -15.72
N ASN A 2 36.08 39.05 -15.25
CA ASN A 2 34.79 38.77 -15.79
C ASN A 2 33.87 38.42 -14.61
N LYS A 3 33.43 39.44 -13.88
CA LYS A 3 32.43 39.23 -12.82
C LYS A 3 31.15 38.66 -13.39
N LEU A 4 30.85 38.92 -14.68
CA LEU A 4 29.71 38.42 -15.41
C LEU A 4 29.82 36.89 -15.67
N LEU A 5 31.01 36.38 -15.98
CA LEU A 5 31.23 34.96 -16.27
C LEU A 5 31.09 34.08 -15.02
N VAL A 6 31.54 34.59 -13.85
CA VAL A 6 31.41 33.89 -12.57
C VAL A 6 29.94 33.82 -12.15
N MET A 7 29.17 34.89 -12.41
CA MET A 7 27.76 34.93 -12.06
C MET A 7 26.91 33.95 -12.91
N ILE A 8 27.23 33.81 -14.19
CA ILE A 8 26.59 32.85 -15.09
C ILE A 8 26.93 31.40 -14.69
N LEU A 9 28.19 31.12 -14.30
CA LEU A 9 28.57 29.78 -13.80
C LEU A 9 27.87 29.41 -12.47
N CYS A 10 27.68 30.37 -11.56
CA CYS A 10 26.95 30.13 -10.32
C CYS A 10 25.44 29.86 -10.57
N VAL A 11 24.82 30.55 -11.53
CA VAL A 11 23.41 30.33 -11.86
C VAL A 11 23.20 28.96 -12.53
N PHE A 12 24.15 28.53 -13.38
CA PHE A 12 24.08 27.18 -14.00
C PHE A 12 24.36 26.06 -13.01
N SER A 13 25.17 26.27 -11.99
CA SER A 13 25.39 25.25 -10.93
C SER A 13 24.17 25.07 -10.02
N PHE A 14 23.35 26.11 -9.82
CA PHE A 14 22.12 25.99 -9.05
C PHE A 14 20.97 25.33 -9.80
N THR A 15 20.99 25.32 -11.13
CA THR A 15 19.93 24.66 -11.93
C THR A 15 20.19 23.17 -12.18
N LEU A 16 21.39 22.65 -11.92
CA LEU A 16 21.74 21.24 -12.07
C LEU A 16 21.55 20.40 -10.80
N VAL A 17 21.24 21.01 -9.67
CA VAL A 17 20.74 20.30 -8.47
C VAL A 17 19.22 20.20 -8.53
N ARG A 18 18.66 19.89 -9.69
CA ARG A 18 17.33 19.31 -9.76
C ARG A 18 17.47 17.86 -9.42
N ALA A 19 17.20 17.62 -8.11
CA ALA A 19 16.48 16.45 -7.66
C ALA A 19 16.56 15.27 -8.65
N GLN A 20 17.59 14.46 -8.55
CA GLN A 20 17.37 13.05 -8.71
C GLN A 20 16.18 12.76 -7.78
N SER A 21 14.98 12.62 -8.34
CA SER A 21 13.90 11.97 -7.64
C SER A 21 14.45 10.58 -7.35
N LEU A 22 14.98 10.39 -6.16
CA LEU A 22 15.30 9.07 -5.67
C LEU A 22 14.00 8.31 -5.86
N ASP A 23 14.01 7.30 -6.72
CA ASP A 23 12.86 6.41 -6.85
C ASP A 23 12.48 6.01 -5.44
N PRO A 24 11.22 6.21 -5.03
CA PRO A 24 10.82 6.02 -3.65
C PRO A 24 11.05 4.56 -3.27
N ILE A 25 12.09 4.33 -2.49
CA ILE A 25 12.44 3.01 -1.98
C ILE A 25 11.84 2.89 -0.59
N ILE A 26 11.04 1.86 -0.39
CA ILE A 26 10.54 1.50 0.94
C ILE A 26 11.50 0.50 1.60
N TYR A 27 11.67 0.65 2.90
CA TYR A 27 12.52 -0.23 3.71
C TYR A 27 11.68 -1.11 4.63
N THR A 28 12.05 -2.38 4.75
CA THR A 28 11.41 -3.33 5.68
C THR A 28 11.39 -2.79 7.10
N ASN A 29 12.47 -2.14 7.54
CA ASN A 29 12.53 -1.53 8.87
C ASN A 29 11.52 -0.40 9.06
N THR A 30 11.21 0.39 8.02
CA THR A 30 10.18 1.42 8.08
C THR A 30 8.81 0.79 8.25
N LEU A 31 8.51 -0.28 7.52
CA LEU A 31 7.25 -1.00 7.64
C LEU A 31 7.07 -1.61 9.03
N LYS A 32 8.10 -2.29 9.57
CA LYS A 32 8.04 -3.01 10.84
C LYS A 32 7.98 -2.13 12.09
N LYS A 33 8.64 -0.98 12.06
CA LYS A 33 8.72 -0.06 13.21
C LYS A 33 7.40 0.64 13.53
N SER A 34 6.43 0.58 12.62
CA SER A 34 5.18 1.31 12.76
C SER A 34 3.99 0.37 12.62
N LYS A 35 2.91 0.70 13.31
CA LYS A 35 1.58 0.18 13.01
C LYS A 35 0.95 1.12 11.99
N TRP A 36 0.26 0.57 11.04
CA TRP A 36 -0.35 1.31 9.94
C TRP A 36 -1.85 1.15 9.99
N ILE A 37 -2.56 2.12 9.45
CA ILE A 37 -4.01 2.05 9.24
C ILE A 37 -4.32 2.40 7.80
N GLN A 38 -5.32 1.74 7.26
CA GLN A 38 -5.97 2.08 6.01
C GLN A 38 -7.43 2.40 6.32
N VAL A 39 -7.90 3.56 5.86
CA VAL A 39 -9.31 3.93 5.98
C VAL A 39 -9.97 3.73 4.63
N ASN A 40 -10.98 2.88 4.59
CA ASN A 40 -11.79 2.61 3.42
C ASN A 40 -13.11 3.36 3.54
N LYS A 41 -13.50 4.07 2.48
CA LYS A 41 -14.83 4.66 2.35
C LYS A 41 -15.72 3.64 1.61
N ARG A 42 -16.68 3.06 2.30
CA ARG A 42 -17.60 2.06 1.75
C ARG A 42 -18.99 2.68 1.60
N LEU A 43 -19.57 2.57 0.40
CA LEU A 43 -20.97 2.92 0.18
C LEU A 43 -21.85 1.87 0.88
N ILE A 44 -22.73 2.31 1.77
CA ILE A 44 -23.65 1.45 2.52
C ILE A 44 -25.11 1.70 2.16
N GLY A 45 -25.41 2.79 1.48
CA GLY A 45 -26.77 3.10 1.08
C GLY A 45 -26.87 4.45 0.38
N PHE A 46 -28.11 4.82 0.11
CA PHE A 46 -28.49 6.11 -0.44
C PHE A 46 -29.58 6.71 0.47
N ASP A 47 -29.41 7.95 0.88
CA ASP A 47 -30.41 8.65 1.66
C ASP A 47 -31.41 9.31 0.70
N GLU A 48 -32.65 8.81 0.67
CA GLU A 48 -33.70 9.34 -0.21
C GLU A 48 -34.14 10.76 0.14
N VAL A 49 -33.91 11.20 1.37
CA VAL A 49 -34.31 12.52 1.85
C VAL A 49 -33.28 13.57 1.44
N SER A 50 -32.01 13.33 1.77
CA SER A 50 -30.92 14.26 1.40
C SER A 50 -30.47 14.10 -0.06
N LYS A 51 -30.86 13.00 -0.74
CA LYS A 51 -30.38 12.61 -2.08
C LYS A 51 -28.88 12.37 -2.14
N ASP A 52 -28.29 11.97 -1.01
CA ASP A 52 -26.86 11.72 -0.88
C ASP A 52 -26.54 10.24 -0.70
N ASP A 53 -25.35 9.84 -1.17
CA ASP A 53 -24.77 8.54 -0.88
C ASP A 53 -24.33 8.47 0.59
N VAL A 54 -24.76 7.43 1.30
CA VAL A 54 -24.36 7.18 2.68
C VAL A 54 -23.14 6.29 2.69
N TYR A 55 -22.09 6.76 3.35
CA TYR A 55 -20.82 6.03 3.42
C TYR A 55 -20.46 5.67 4.86
N ARG A 56 -19.83 4.50 5.01
CA ARG A 56 -19.15 4.10 6.24
C ARG A 56 -17.63 4.16 6.04
N LEU A 57 -16.92 4.54 7.10
CA LEU A 57 -15.47 4.48 7.15
C LEU A 57 -15.06 3.20 7.88
N ASP A 58 -14.48 2.27 7.15
CA ASP A 58 -13.93 1.04 7.72
C ASP A 58 -12.42 1.22 7.90
N THR A 59 -11.92 0.83 9.08
CA THR A 59 -10.49 0.94 9.40
C THR A 59 -9.85 -0.43 9.42
N VAL A 60 -8.86 -0.63 8.55
CA VAL A 60 -8.02 -1.82 8.55
C VAL A 60 -6.71 -1.49 9.27
N PHE A 61 -6.41 -2.24 10.32
CA PHE A 61 -5.13 -2.17 11.00
C PHE A 61 -4.13 -3.08 10.30
N ILE A 62 -2.94 -2.55 10.07
CA ILE A 62 -1.88 -3.24 9.32
C ILE A 62 -0.60 -3.24 10.15
N SER A 63 0.05 -4.37 10.23
CA SER A 63 1.38 -4.49 10.82
C SER A 63 2.26 -5.42 9.98
N PHE A 64 3.56 -5.24 10.08
CA PHE A 64 4.54 -6.04 9.34
C PHE A 64 5.53 -6.68 10.29
N ASP A 65 5.88 -7.92 10.04
CA ASP A 65 7.07 -8.56 10.59
C ASP A 65 8.14 -8.75 9.49
N ASN A 66 9.05 -9.69 9.63
CA ASN A 66 10.08 -9.93 8.61
C ASN A 66 9.55 -10.61 7.34
N SER A 67 8.43 -11.30 7.43
CA SER A 67 7.92 -12.22 6.41
C SER A 67 6.46 -12.02 6.08
N LYS A 68 5.70 -11.41 7.00
CA LYS A 68 4.25 -11.27 6.90
C LYS A 68 3.79 -9.84 7.06
N MET A 69 2.75 -9.52 6.32
CA MET A 69 1.86 -8.40 6.56
C MET A 69 0.58 -8.96 7.21
N HIS A 70 0.27 -8.47 8.38
CA HIS A 70 -0.94 -8.81 9.12
C HIS A 70 -1.97 -7.71 8.93
N THR A 71 -3.19 -8.07 8.57
CA THR A 71 -4.31 -7.15 8.52
C THR A 71 -5.38 -7.57 9.52
N MET A 72 -6.00 -6.59 10.14
CA MET A 72 -7.10 -6.78 11.08
C MET A 72 -8.18 -5.74 10.81
N GLU A 73 -9.38 -6.21 10.53
CA GLU A 73 -10.56 -5.38 10.30
C GLU A 73 -11.69 -5.83 11.24
N HIS A 74 -12.38 -4.87 11.81
CA HIS A 74 -13.59 -5.13 12.59
C HIS A 74 -14.80 -4.99 11.66
N LEU A 75 -15.42 -6.13 11.36
CA LEU A 75 -16.66 -6.18 10.60
C LEU A 75 -17.83 -6.04 11.59
N ASN A 76 -18.52 -4.92 11.52
CA ASN A 76 -19.76 -4.69 12.24
C ASN A 76 -20.85 -4.38 11.22
N GLU A 77 -21.53 -5.41 10.77
CA GLU A 77 -22.52 -5.33 9.70
C GLU A 77 -23.83 -5.96 10.13
N GLU A 78 -24.93 -5.44 9.61
CA GLU A 78 -26.23 -6.10 9.67
C GLU A 78 -26.55 -6.65 8.29
N ASN A 79 -26.91 -7.93 8.22
CA ASN A 79 -27.35 -8.55 6.97
C ASN A 79 -28.71 -7.90 6.60
N PRO A 80 -28.78 -7.18 5.46
CA PRO A 80 -29.99 -6.42 5.10
C PRO A 80 -31.20 -7.32 4.78
N ILE A 81 -30.99 -8.61 4.56
CA ILE A 81 -32.07 -9.55 4.23
C ILE A 81 -32.56 -10.27 5.49
N THR A 82 -31.64 -10.68 6.37
CA THR A 82 -31.99 -11.50 7.55
C THR A 82 -32.04 -10.70 8.84
N GLY A 83 -31.57 -9.46 8.87
CA GLY A 83 -31.40 -8.65 10.08
C GLY A 83 -30.32 -9.19 11.04
N GLN A 84 -29.59 -10.23 10.65
CA GLN A 84 -28.53 -10.80 11.48
C GLN A 84 -27.35 -9.85 11.58
N LYS A 85 -26.95 -9.54 12.79
CA LYS A 85 -25.75 -8.73 13.06
C LYS A 85 -24.52 -9.61 12.98
N ILE A 86 -23.53 -9.15 12.21
CA ILE A 86 -22.19 -9.72 12.12
C ILE A 86 -21.26 -8.77 12.89
N ASP A 87 -20.68 -9.28 13.96
CA ASP A 87 -19.69 -8.55 14.77
C ASP A 87 -18.46 -9.44 14.90
N GLU A 88 -17.58 -9.34 13.92
CA GLU A 88 -16.42 -10.23 13.78
C GLU A 88 -15.12 -9.43 13.57
N ILE A 89 -14.03 -9.98 14.10
CA ILE A 89 -12.69 -9.49 13.79
C ILE A 89 -12.09 -10.38 12.71
N LEU A 90 -12.02 -9.84 11.50
CA LEU A 90 -11.34 -10.49 10.39
C LEU A 90 -9.83 -10.25 10.48
N LYS A 91 -9.07 -11.34 10.57
CA LYS A 91 -7.60 -11.31 10.54
C LYS A 91 -7.12 -12.05 9.32
N VAL A 92 -6.25 -11.41 8.53
CA VAL A 92 -5.65 -12.03 7.35
C VAL A 92 -4.15 -11.81 7.34
N ASP A 93 -3.42 -12.89 7.10
CA ASP A 93 -1.97 -12.89 6.94
C ASP A 93 -1.61 -12.98 5.47
N HIS A 94 -0.68 -12.14 5.05
CA HIS A 94 -0.07 -12.20 3.73
C HIS A 94 1.43 -12.40 3.90
N THR A 95 2.02 -13.35 3.21
CA THR A 95 3.49 -13.36 3.07
C THR A 95 3.91 -12.25 2.12
N TYR A 96 5.06 -11.62 2.37
CA TYR A 96 5.54 -10.55 1.53
C TYR A 96 7.06 -10.54 1.38
N TYR A 97 7.50 -9.84 0.35
CA TYR A 97 8.87 -9.38 0.19
C TYR A 97 8.89 -8.05 -0.59
N LEU A 98 10.02 -7.36 -0.53
CA LEU A 98 10.27 -6.13 -1.29
C LEU A 98 11.12 -6.44 -2.52
N THR A 99 10.92 -5.69 -3.62
CA THR A 99 11.69 -5.84 -4.86
C THR A 99 11.73 -4.53 -5.63
N ASN A 100 12.70 -4.37 -6.51
CA ASN A 100 12.80 -3.23 -7.42
C ASN A 100 12.15 -3.48 -8.79
N GLU A 101 11.74 -4.72 -9.07
CA GLU A 101 11.13 -5.12 -10.32
C GLU A 101 9.81 -5.83 -10.07
N ILE A 102 8.88 -5.75 -11.04
CA ILE A 102 7.62 -6.50 -10.99
C ILE A 102 7.94 -7.95 -11.37
N PRO A 103 7.80 -8.92 -10.44
CA PRO A 103 8.16 -10.30 -10.71
C PRO A 103 7.13 -10.99 -11.60
N ASN A 104 7.58 -11.97 -12.40
CA ASN A 104 6.68 -12.82 -13.18
C ASN A 104 5.92 -13.79 -12.28
N ASN A 105 6.59 -14.38 -11.28
CA ASN A 105 6.04 -15.30 -10.30
C ASN A 105 6.37 -14.85 -8.88
N PHE A 106 5.64 -15.39 -7.90
CA PHE A 106 5.93 -15.13 -6.49
C PHE A 106 7.20 -15.90 -6.07
N GLU A 107 8.18 -15.16 -5.55
CA GLU A 107 9.49 -15.70 -5.22
C GLU A 107 9.62 -16.01 -3.72
N ARG A 108 9.21 -17.21 -3.29
CA ARG A 108 9.24 -17.64 -1.88
C ARG A 108 10.62 -17.50 -1.23
N SER A 109 11.69 -17.65 -2.01
CA SER A 109 13.08 -17.50 -1.53
C SER A 109 13.43 -16.10 -1.04
N LYS A 110 12.66 -15.07 -1.44
CA LYS A 110 12.86 -13.67 -1.04
C LYS A 110 12.15 -13.30 0.26
N ILE A 111 11.21 -14.14 0.74
CA ILE A 111 10.46 -13.87 1.97
C ILE A 111 11.41 -13.74 3.16
N GLY A 112 11.30 -12.64 3.90
CA GLY A 112 12.13 -12.37 5.08
C GLY A 112 13.59 -11.99 4.80
N LYS A 113 14.03 -11.98 3.54
CA LYS A 113 15.42 -11.73 3.13
C LYS A 113 15.64 -10.37 2.48
N THR A 114 14.59 -9.71 2.03
CA THR A 114 14.70 -8.39 1.37
C THR A 114 14.59 -7.27 2.39
N SER A 115 15.47 -6.28 2.28
CA SER A 115 15.52 -5.14 3.21
C SER A 115 14.88 -3.87 2.64
N SER A 116 14.75 -3.79 1.31
CA SER A 116 14.22 -2.61 0.62
C SER A 116 13.71 -2.96 -0.77
N GLY A 117 12.90 -2.08 -1.35
CA GLY A 117 12.41 -2.19 -2.73
C GLY A 117 11.40 -1.10 -3.06
N LYS A 118 11.13 -0.95 -4.34
CA LYS A 118 10.08 -0.06 -4.88
C LYS A 118 8.70 -0.70 -4.77
N TYR A 119 8.65 -2.03 -4.82
CA TYR A 119 7.41 -2.79 -4.84
C TYR A 119 7.28 -3.68 -3.60
N ILE A 120 6.05 -3.78 -3.10
CA ILE A 120 5.63 -4.77 -2.11
C ILE A 120 4.89 -5.88 -2.86
N VAL A 121 5.42 -7.08 -2.80
CA VAL A 121 4.79 -8.28 -3.38
C VAL A 121 4.10 -9.05 -2.27
N LEU A 122 2.80 -9.25 -2.40
CA LEU A 122 1.95 -9.90 -1.39
C LEU A 122 1.34 -11.18 -1.94
N HIS A 123 1.42 -12.24 -1.14
CA HIS A 123 0.74 -13.50 -1.39
C HIS A 123 -0.16 -13.84 -0.21
N ASN A 124 -1.44 -14.09 -0.45
CA ASN A 124 -2.40 -14.44 0.60
C ASN A 124 -2.26 -15.91 0.97
N VAL A 125 -1.81 -16.18 2.19
CA VAL A 125 -1.57 -17.55 2.70
C VAL A 125 -2.86 -18.32 2.94
N SER A 126 -3.96 -17.65 3.27
CA SER A 126 -5.26 -18.26 3.55
C SER A 126 -6.12 -18.48 2.30
N SER A 127 -5.64 -18.07 1.14
CA SER A 127 -6.34 -18.26 -0.12
C SER A 127 -6.39 -19.74 -0.50
N ARG A 128 -7.54 -20.18 -1.02
CA ARG A 128 -7.69 -21.51 -1.67
C ARG A 128 -6.73 -21.72 -2.85
N TYR A 129 -6.12 -20.65 -3.30
CA TYR A 129 -5.16 -20.59 -4.39
C TYR A 129 -3.78 -20.33 -3.81
N SER A 130 -3.11 -21.40 -3.44
CA SER A 130 -1.78 -21.37 -2.82
C SER A 130 -0.64 -21.43 -3.83
N ASP A 131 -0.92 -21.38 -5.13
CA ASP A 131 0.11 -21.39 -6.16
C ASP A 131 0.85 -20.04 -6.24
N ASP A 132 2.08 -20.09 -6.71
CA ASP A 132 2.95 -18.92 -6.80
C ASP A 132 2.51 -17.91 -7.89
N GLY A 133 1.46 -18.23 -8.65
CA GLY A 133 0.82 -17.32 -9.60
C GLY A 133 -0.19 -16.35 -8.97
N HIS A 134 -0.67 -16.64 -7.75
CA HIS A 134 -1.73 -15.86 -7.10
C HIS A 134 -1.20 -14.80 -6.14
N PHE A 135 -0.59 -13.76 -6.66
CA PHE A 135 -0.03 -12.68 -5.88
C PHE A 135 -0.43 -11.30 -6.44
N VAL A 136 -0.19 -10.28 -5.65
CA VAL A 136 -0.39 -8.88 -6.02
C VAL A 136 0.89 -8.09 -5.82
N VAL A 137 1.09 -7.07 -6.65
CA VAL A 137 2.25 -6.19 -6.59
C VAL A 137 1.78 -4.76 -6.43
N TRP A 138 2.21 -4.14 -5.35
CA TRP A 138 1.96 -2.75 -5.05
C TRP A 138 3.25 -1.94 -5.20
N GLU A 139 3.21 -0.89 -6.02
CA GLU A 139 4.25 0.13 -6.03
C GLU A 139 4.03 1.04 -4.83
N ALA A 140 5.08 1.23 -4.04
CA ALA A 140 5.01 2.05 -2.84
C ALA A 140 5.66 3.42 -3.08
N THR A 141 4.94 4.50 -2.78
CA THR A 141 5.45 5.86 -2.75
C THR A 141 5.37 6.38 -1.32
N VAL A 142 6.53 6.67 -0.73
CA VAL A 142 6.61 7.24 0.61
C VAL A 142 6.52 8.76 0.47
N ASN A 143 5.41 9.35 0.88
CA ASN A 143 5.21 10.80 0.79
C ASN A 143 5.87 11.52 1.96
N ASP A 144 5.82 10.90 3.14
CA ASP A 144 6.51 11.29 4.35
C ASP A 144 6.66 10.05 5.26
N ASN A 145 7.30 10.20 6.41
CA ASN A 145 7.49 9.07 7.34
C ASN A 145 6.19 8.55 7.97
N SER A 146 5.05 9.20 7.72
CA SER A 146 3.75 8.87 8.29
C SER A 146 2.76 8.29 7.27
N LYS A 147 3.08 8.38 5.96
CA LYS A 147 2.13 8.05 4.90
C LYS A 147 2.81 7.34 3.73
N ILE A 148 2.23 6.21 3.33
CA ILE A 148 2.65 5.44 2.16
C ILE A 148 1.46 5.33 1.20
N GLU A 149 1.65 5.76 -0.03
CA GLU A 149 0.70 5.52 -1.13
C GLU A 149 1.10 4.23 -1.84
N LEU A 150 0.13 3.34 -2.02
CA LEU A 150 0.30 2.06 -2.71
C LEU A 150 -0.51 2.08 -4.00
N THR A 151 0.15 1.86 -5.13
CA THR A 151 -0.51 1.75 -6.44
C THR A 151 -0.45 0.30 -6.93
N LEU A 152 -1.59 -0.32 -7.22
CA LEU A 152 -1.66 -1.70 -7.70
C LEU A 152 -1.09 -1.79 -9.11
N ARG A 153 -0.02 -2.58 -9.29
CA ARG A 153 0.68 -2.76 -10.57
C ARG A 153 0.47 -4.14 -11.19
N LYS A 154 0.22 -5.14 -10.37
CA LYS A 154 -0.09 -6.51 -10.83
C LYS A 154 -1.09 -7.16 -9.91
N SER A 155 -2.07 -7.83 -10.49
CA SER A 155 -3.04 -8.65 -9.76
C SER A 155 -3.41 -9.85 -10.63
N HIS A 156 -3.47 -11.03 -10.02
CA HIS A 156 -3.86 -12.25 -10.73
C HIS A 156 -5.35 -12.27 -11.11
N LYS A 157 -6.22 -11.76 -10.21
CA LYS A 157 -7.67 -11.89 -10.37
C LYS A 157 -8.41 -10.60 -10.74
N ARG A 158 -7.82 -9.46 -10.52
CA ARG A 158 -8.51 -8.17 -10.58
C ARG A 158 -7.77 -7.22 -11.50
N LEU A 159 -7.74 -7.58 -12.79
CA LEU A 159 -7.13 -6.74 -13.84
C LEU A 159 -7.83 -5.38 -13.95
N ASP A 160 -9.13 -5.33 -13.68
CA ASP A 160 -9.96 -4.13 -13.60
C ASP A 160 -9.51 -3.15 -12.48
N MET A 161 -8.74 -3.63 -11.51
CA MET A 161 -8.25 -2.81 -10.39
C MET A 161 -6.82 -2.30 -10.58
N LEU A 162 -6.17 -2.58 -11.69
CA LEU A 162 -4.83 -2.05 -11.97
C LEU A 162 -4.84 -0.52 -11.93
N GLY A 163 -3.84 0.05 -11.27
CA GLY A 163 -3.76 1.49 -11.03
C GLY A 163 -4.55 1.99 -9.80
N ARG A 164 -5.35 1.13 -9.14
CA ARG A 164 -6.01 1.50 -7.88
C ARG A 164 -4.97 1.95 -6.86
N LYS A 165 -5.30 3.05 -6.20
CA LYS A 165 -4.47 3.63 -5.15
C LYS A 165 -5.06 3.31 -3.78
N LEU A 166 -4.19 2.94 -2.85
CA LEU A 166 -4.48 2.82 -1.44
C LEU A 166 -3.50 3.70 -0.65
N VAL A 167 -3.96 4.21 0.46
CA VAL A 167 -3.11 5.00 1.36
C VAL A 167 -3.10 4.31 2.70
N ILE A 168 -1.90 4.00 3.19
CA ILE A 168 -1.69 3.57 4.56
C ILE A 168 -1.02 4.69 5.34
N MET A 169 -1.50 4.94 6.54
CA MET A 169 -1.02 5.99 7.43
C MET A 169 -0.46 5.37 8.70
N LYS A 170 0.60 5.94 9.22
CA LYS A 170 1.14 5.54 10.50
C LYS A 170 0.09 5.80 11.58
N LYS A 171 -0.18 4.78 12.41
CA LYS A 171 -0.99 4.94 13.60
C LYS A 171 -0.15 5.61 14.68
N GLU A 172 -0.61 6.74 15.16
CA GLU A 172 -0.06 7.42 16.34
C GLU A 172 -0.34 6.64 17.61
#